data_83c98f453bfc8abd203d829f7c978d96
#
_entry.id   83c98f453bfc8abd203d829f7c978d96
#
_cell.length_a   1.000
_cell.length_b   1.000
_cell.length_c   1.000
_cell.angle_alpha   90.00
_cell.angle_beta   90.00
_cell.angle_gamma   90.00
#
_symmetry.space_group_name_H-M   'P 1'
#
loop_
_entity.id
_entity.type
_entity.pdbx_description
1 polymer ?
#
loop_
_entity_poly.entity_id
_entity_poly.type
_entity_poly.pdbx_seq_one_letter_code
_entity_poly.pdbx_strand_id
1 'polypeptide(L)'
;SREILEYSASMIQDINYLFSTLEKMRETLKGIHNISNQTNLLALNASIEAARAGDSGKGFMVVADEIRKLSDTTKSLLKSMDKFLDEVNTASVKSQKSVNMTMELIEKASTSMTAMSEAFRANTVSIDKMTQSLENISAFNEQLHASLEEVSAGMCNISEDAEKASS
;
A
#
# COMPACT_ATOMS: atom_id res chain seq x y z
N SER A 1 -8.30 -3.72 9.10
CA SER A 1 -8.34 -2.77 7.96
C SER A 1 -8.25 -1.31 8.39
N ARG A 2 -8.88 -0.90 9.50
CA ARG A 2 -8.86 0.49 9.98
C ARG A 2 -7.44 0.99 10.30
N GLU A 3 -6.65 0.21 11.02
CA GLU A 3 -5.25 0.55 11.35
C GLU A 3 -4.39 0.76 10.10
N ILE A 4 -4.60 -0.04 9.05
CA ILE A 4 -3.82 0.09 7.82
C ILE A 4 -4.19 1.37 7.07
N LEU A 5 -5.46 1.78 7.09
CA LEU A 5 -5.90 3.05 6.50
C LEU A 5 -5.33 4.24 7.25
N GLU A 6 -5.32 4.21 8.59
CA GLU A 6 -4.70 5.24 9.43
C GLU A 6 -3.19 5.34 9.17
N TYR A 7 -2.51 4.20 9.04
CA TYR A 7 -1.09 4.16 8.71
C TYR A 7 -0.79 4.69 7.30
N SER A 8 -1.62 4.34 6.32
CA SER A 8 -1.50 4.85 4.95
C SER A 8 -1.73 6.36 4.87
N ALA A 9 -2.68 6.89 5.63
CA ALA A 9 -2.92 8.33 5.73
C ALA A 9 -1.71 9.07 6.33
N SER A 10 -1.10 8.50 7.39
CA SER A 10 0.14 9.03 7.96
C SER A 10 1.28 9.04 6.95
N MET A 11 1.47 7.94 6.17
CA MET A 11 2.49 7.89 5.11
C MET A 11 2.30 8.98 4.05
N ILE A 12 1.06 9.26 3.65
CA ILE A 12 0.78 10.36 2.71
C ILE A 12 1.19 11.71 3.31
N GLN A 13 0.96 11.91 4.59
CA GLN A 13 1.33 13.12 5.30
C GLN A 13 2.85 13.29 5.35
N ASP A 14 3.59 12.22 5.62
CA ASP A 14 5.05 12.21 5.62
C ASP A 14 5.63 12.49 4.22
N ILE A 15 5.03 11.93 3.17
CA ILE A 15 5.42 12.20 1.79
C ILE A 15 5.18 13.67 1.41
N ASN A 16 4.05 14.25 1.83
CA ASN A 16 3.77 15.66 1.59
C ASN A 16 4.76 16.58 2.34
N TYR A 17 5.13 16.22 3.56
CA TYR A 17 6.19 16.90 4.32
C TYR A 17 7.53 16.81 3.59
N LEU A 18 7.86 15.64 3.04
CA LEU A 18 9.07 15.45 2.25
C LEU A 18 9.09 16.37 1.02
N PHE A 19 7.98 16.50 0.28
CA PHE A 19 7.90 17.45 -0.85
C PHE A 19 8.16 18.89 -0.42
N SER A 20 7.57 19.32 0.68
CA SER A 20 7.81 20.69 1.18
C SER A 20 9.26 20.91 1.59
N THR A 21 9.92 19.88 2.11
CA THR A 21 11.33 19.91 2.49
C THR A 21 12.24 19.98 1.27
N LEU A 22 11.94 19.22 0.22
CA LEU A 22 12.67 19.26 -1.05
C LEU A 22 12.59 20.64 -1.69
N GLU A 23 11.44 21.31 -1.62
CA GLU A 23 11.28 22.67 -2.14
C GLU A 23 12.13 23.69 -1.40
N LYS A 24 12.17 23.63 -0.06
CA LYS A 24 13.06 24.46 0.76
C LYS A 24 14.55 24.19 0.46
N MET A 25 14.92 22.94 0.22
CA MET A 25 16.28 22.60 -0.17
C MET A 25 16.65 23.20 -1.53
N ARG A 26 15.75 23.19 -2.51
CA ARG A 26 15.97 23.82 -3.81
C ARG A 26 16.17 25.36 -3.69
N GLU A 27 15.39 26.00 -2.84
CA GLU A 27 15.59 27.43 -2.57
C GLU A 27 16.98 27.71 -1.94
N THR A 28 17.36 26.87 -0.99
CA THR A 28 18.69 26.98 -0.37
C THR A 28 19.82 26.78 -1.38
N LEU A 29 19.70 25.78 -2.26
CA LEU A 29 20.68 25.56 -3.33
C LEU A 29 20.77 26.74 -4.29
N LYS A 30 19.64 27.38 -4.65
CA LYS A 30 19.63 28.64 -5.41
C LYS A 30 20.40 29.76 -4.72
N GLY A 31 20.20 29.91 -3.42
CA GLY A 31 20.93 30.88 -2.60
C GLY A 31 22.44 30.65 -2.65
N ILE A 32 22.86 29.40 -2.44
CA ILE A 32 24.30 29.03 -2.47
C ILE A 32 24.87 29.20 -3.89
N HIS A 33 24.10 28.90 -4.94
CA HIS A 33 24.51 29.14 -6.32
C HIS A 33 24.79 30.61 -6.59
N ASN A 34 23.92 31.52 -6.10
CA ASN A 34 24.12 32.96 -6.23
C ASN A 34 25.37 33.43 -5.49
N ILE A 35 25.60 32.94 -4.24
CA ILE A 35 26.79 33.25 -3.48
C ILE A 35 28.05 32.75 -4.21
N SER A 36 28.03 31.55 -4.77
CA SER A 36 29.14 30.99 -5.54
C SER A 36 29.44 31.83 -6.78
N ASN A 37 28.41 32.30 -7.49
CA ASN A 37 28.59 33.21 -8.65
C ASN A 37 29.22 34.55 -8.23
N GLN A 38 28.74 35.15 -7.13
CA GLN A 38 29.30 36.39 -6.61
C GLN A 38 30.76 36.21 -6.17
N THR A 39 31.06 35.10 -5.48
CA THR A 39 32.43 34.76 -5.04
C THR A 39 33.35 34.59 -6.26
N ASN A 40 32.88 33.92 -7.32
CA ASN A 40 33.64 33.77 -8.56
C ASN A 40 33.94 35.12 -9.25
N LEU A 41 32.98 36.06 -9.26
CA LEU A 41 33.16 37.40 -9.80
C LEU A 41 34.11 38.20 -8.94
N LEU A 42 34.03 38.14 -7.63
CA LEU A 42 34.97 38.79 -6.69
C LEU A 42 36.38 38.28 -6.87
N ALA A 43 36.55 36.96 -6.99
CA ALA A 43 37.87 36.35 -7.24
C ALA A 43 38.46 36.80 -8.59
N LEU A 44 37.61 36.88 -9.65
CA LEU A 44 38.05 37.38 -10.93
C LEU A 44 38.56 38.82 -10.85
N ASN A 45 37.78 39.70 -10.20
CA ASN A 45 38.17 41.10 -10.00
C ASN A 45 39.46 41.22 -9.18
N ALA A 46 39.60 40.37 -8.14
CA ALA A 46 40.83 40.31 -7.34
C ALA A 46 42.05 39.85 -8.17
N SER A 47 41.89 38.82 -9.04
CA SER A 47 42.96 38.37 -9.97
C SER A 47 43.34 39.50 -10.95
N ILE A 48 42.39 40.26 -11.47
CA ILE A 48 42.66 41.40 -12.38
C ILE A 48 43.49 42.49 -11.63
N GLU A 49 43.09 42.86 -10.41
CA GLU A 49 43.79 43.90 -9.67
C GLU A 49 45.19 43.44 -9.16
N ALA A 50 45.31 42.14 -8.80
CA ALA A 50 46.59 41.55 -8.50
C ALA A 50 47.55 41.55 -9.73
N ALA A 51 47.05 41.28 -10.91
CA ALA A 51 47.84 41.39 -12.13
C ALA A 51 48.28 42.82 -12.41
N ARG A 52 47.40 43.78 -12.11
CA ARG A 52 47.70 45.23 -12.24
C ARG A 52 48.78 45.74 -11.31
N ALA A 53 48.93 45.13 -10.12
CA ALA A 53 49.98 45.43 -9.14
C ALA A 53 51.35 44.82 -9.46
N GLY A 54 51.47 44.06 -10.56
CA GLY A 54 52.72 43.47 -11.04
C GLY A 54 53.35 42.50 -10.03
N ASP A 55 54.63 42.63 -9.78
CA ASP A 55 55.37 41.74 -8.89
C ASP A 55 54.84 41.73 -7.46
N SER A 56 54.33 42.84 -6.94
CA SER A 56 53.75 42.95 -5.61
C SER A 56 52.42 42.23 -5.46
N GLY A 57 51.74 41.92 -6.57
CA GLY A 57 50.42 41.26 -6.61
C GLY A 57 50.49 39.72 -6.76
N LYS A 58 51.66 39.13 -7.03
CA LYS A 58 51.79 37.69 -7.34
C LYS A 58 51.13 36.77 -6.28
N GLY A 59 51.33 37.04 -4.98
CA GLY A 59 50.72 36.27 -3.91
C GLY A 59 49.18 36.35 -3.89
N PHE A 60 48.67 37.57 -4.11
CA PHE A 60 47.21 37.79 -4.19
C PHE A 60 46.59 37.11 -5.40
N MET A 61 47.28 37.07 -6.54
CA MET A 61 46.80 36.39 -7.76
C MET A 61 46.58 34.89 -7.51
N VAL A 62 47.53 34.21 -6.83
CA VAL A 62 47.41 32.78 -6.48
C VAL A 62 46.20 32.53 -5.58
N VAL A 63 45.95 33.37 -4.60
CA VAL A 63 44.78 33.26 -3.71
C VAL A 63 43.47 33.48 -4.46
N ALA A 64 43.44 34.49 -5.33
CA ALA A 64 42.26 34.79 -6.14
C ALA A 64 41.92 33.62 -7.10
N ASP A 65 42.93 33.04 -7.74
CA ASP A 65 42.73 31.89 -8.62
C ASP A 65 42.26 30.66 -7.84
N GLU A 66 42.73 30.43 -6.63
CA GLU A 66 42.26 29.33 -5.79
C GLU A 66 40.79 29.54 -5.34
N ILE A 67 40.39 30.78 -4.96
CA ILE A 67 39.01 31.11 -4.64
C ILE A 67 38.10 30.91 -5.86
N ARG A 68 38.56 31.26 -7.05
CA ARG A 68 37.82 31.02 -8.30
C ARG A 68 37.56 29.54 -8.54
N LYS A 69 38.59 28.71 -8.42
CA LYS A 69 38.53 27.26 -8.54
C LYS A 69 37.61 26.64 -7.51
N LEU A 70 37.64 27.12 -6.25
CA LEU A 70 36.72 26.67 -5.21
C LEU A 70 35.25 27.00 -5.56
N SER A 71 35.02 28.21 -6.10
CA SER A 71 33.67 28.61 -6.55
C SER A 71 33.16 27.72 -7.68
N ASP A 72 34.00 27.38 -8.66
CA ASP A 72 33.62 26.50 -9.77
C ASP A 72 33.36 25.05 -9.27
N THR A 73 34.14 24.56 -8.33
CA THR A 73 33.90 23.27 -7.67
C THR A 73 32.57 23.29 -6.92
N THR A 74 32.26 24.37 -6.21
CA THR A 74 30.96 24.54 -5.51
C THR A 74 29.79 24.49 -6.48
N LYS A 75 29.87 25.16 -7.65
CA LYS A 75 28.83 25.09 -8.70
C LYS A 75 28.62 23.65 -9.20
N SER A 76 29.71 22.91 -9.39
CA SER A 76 29.62 21.49 -9.82
C SER A 76 28.91 20.63 -8.78
N LEU A 77 29.21 20.82 -7.49
CA LEU A 77 28.53 20.12 -6.40
C LEU A 77 27.05 20.47 -6.35
N LEU A 78 26.68 21.75 -6.51
CA LEU A 78 25.29 22.18 -6.53
C LEU A 78 24.50 21.52 -7.67
N LYS A 79 25.11 21.39 -8.86
CA LYS A 79 24.49 20.67 -9.98
C LYS A 79 24.25 19.18 -9.66
N SER A 80 25.16 18.54 -8.93
CA SER A 80 24.99 17.16 -8.49
C SER A 80 23.89 17.03 -7.43
N MET A 81 23.80 17.99 -6.51
CA MET A 81 22.74 18.04 -5.50
C MET A 81 21.36 18.24 -6.14
N ASP A 82 21.26 19.09 -7.16
CA ASP A 82 19.99 19.31 -7.87
C ASP A 82 19.48 18.02 -8.53
N LYS A 83 20.38 17.25 -9.16
CA LYS A 83 20.04 15.92 -9.68
C LYS A 83 19.57 14.96 -8.59
N PHE A 84 20.26 14.96 -7.45
CA PHE A 84 19.87 14.13 -6.31
C PHE A 84 18.49 14.49 -5.80
N LEU A 85 18.15 15.78 -5.70
CA LEU A 85 16.80 16.21 -5.32
C LEU A 85 15.73 15.77 -6.34
N ASP A 86 16.04 15.74 -7.62
CA ASP A 86 15.14 15.21 -8.65
C ASP A 86 14.89 13.70 -8.49
N GLU A 87 15.94 12.94 -8.17
CA GLU A 87 15.82 11.50 -7.89
C GLU A 87 14.96 11.23 -6.66
N VAL A 88 15.17 11.98 -5.57
CA VAL A 88 14.36 11.87 -4.34
C VAL A 88 12.92 12.28 -4.60
N ASN A 89 12.68 13.34 -5.37
CA ASN A 89 11.34 13.75 -5.78
C ASN A 89 10.61 12.65 -6.56
N THR A 90 11.30 12.05 -7.53
CA THR A 90 10.76 10.95 -8.34
C THR A 90 10.43 9.72 -7.49
N ALA A 91 11.30 9.36 -6.56
CA ALA A 91 11.06 8.25 -5.63
C ALA A 91 9.87 8.53 -4.72
N SER A 92 9.71 9.77 -4.25
CA SER A 92 8.59 10.20 -3.40
C SER A 92 7.25 10.13 -4.13
N VAL A 93 7.18 10.58 -5.38
CA VAL A 93 5.99 10.46 -6.24
C VAL A 93 5.61 8.98 -6.44
N LYS A 94 6.60 8.12 -6.69
CA LYS A 94 6.37 6.68 -6.83
C LYS A 94 5.84 6.06 -5.52
N SER A 95 6.40 6.46 -4.38
CA SER A 95 5.93 6.00 -3.07
C SER A 95 4.49 6.44 -2.80
N GLN A 96 4.14 7.70 -3.10
CA GLN A 96 2.77 8.19 -2.97
C GLN A 96 1.77 7.39 -3.80
N LYS A 97 2.14 7.06 -5.05
CA LYS A 97 1.32 6.22 -5.92
C LYS A 97 1.13 4.82 -5.33
N SER A 98 2.19 4.22 -4.77
CA SER A 98 2.11 2.89 -4.15
C SER A 98 1.20 2.90 -2.92
N VAL A 99 1.25 3.94 -2.09
CA VAL A 99 0.35 4.09 -0.94
C VAL A 99 -1.10 4.19 -1.38
N ASN A 100 -1.40 5.01 -2.39
CA ASN A 100 -2.75 5.15 -2.93
C ASN A 100 -3.29 3.82 -3.48
N MET A 101 -2.47 3.07 -4.23
CA MET A 101 -2.86 1.73 -4.71
C MET A 101 -3.13 0.75 -3.55
N THR A 102 -2.34 0.83 -2.48
CA THR A 102 -2.57 0.02 -1.28
C THR A 102 -3.91 0.36 -0.64
N MET A 103 -4.28 1.63 -0.54
CA MET A 103 -5.58 2.06 -0.02
C MET A 103 -6.74 1.50 -0.85
N GLU A 104 -6.66 1.58 -2.18
CA GLU A 104 -7.67 0.98 -3.07
C GLU A 104 -7.81 -0.53 -2.89
N LEU A 105 -6.68 -1.24 -2.73
CA LEU A 105 -6.70 -2.68 -2.50
C LEU A 105 -7.35 -3.05 -1.16
N ILE A 106 -7.10 -2.26 -0.12
CA ILE A 106 -7.72 -2.43 1.20
C ILE A 106 -9.23 -2.22 1.12
N GLU A 107 -9.69 -1.22 0.40
CA GLU A 107 -11.11 -0.94 0.20
C GLU A 107 -11.81 -2.10 -0.52
N LYS A 108 -11.20 -2.60 -1.60
CA LYS A 108 -11.69 -3.80 -2.33
C LYS A 108 -11.71 -5.04 -1.45
N ALA A 109 -10.65 -5.26 -0.65
CA ALA A 109 -10.59 -6.38 0.27
C ALA A 109 -11.68 -6.27 1.36
N SER A 110 -11.94 -5.07 1.88
CA SER A 110 -13.00 -4.83 2.86
C SER A 110 -14.38 -5.15 2.29
N THR A 111 -14.66 -4.71 1.06
CA THR A 111 -15.91 -5.02 0.35
C THR A 111 -16.07 -6.52 0.13
N SER A 112 -15.00 -7.21 -0.28
CA SER A 112 -15.02 -8.66 -0.48
C SER A 112 -15.25 -9.42 0.84
N MET A 113 -14.68 -8.95 1.95
CA MET A 113 -14.92 -9.55 3.27
C MET A 113 -16.38 -9.39 3.73
N THR A 114 -17.01 -8.25 3.44
CA THR A 114 -18.43 -8.03 3.72
C THR A 114 -19.30 -9.01 2.93
N ALA A 115 -19.06 -9.14 1.62
CA ALA A 115 -19.79 -10.09 0.78
C ALA A 115 -19.60 -11.56 1.23
N MET A 116 -18.38 -11.90 1.65
CA MET A 116 -18.08 -13.23 2.20
C MET A 116 -18.84 -13.49 3.51
N SER A 117 -18.91 -12.50 4.40
CA SER A 117 -19.69 -12.60 5.64
C SER A 117 -21.18 -12.83 5.38
N GLU A 118 -21.73 -12.15 4.39
CA GLU A 118 -23.13 -12.37 3.94
C GLU A 118 -23.36 -13.77 3.37
N ALA A 119 -22.41 -14.27 2.56
CA ALA A 119 -22.48 -15.63 2.02
C ALA A 119 -22.39 -16.69 3.14
N PHE A 120 -21.54 -16.51 4.12
CA PHE A 120 -21.47 -17.40 5.29
C PHE A 120 -22.79 -17.42 6.07
N ARG A 121 -23.41 -16.25 6.26
CA ARG A 121 -24.70 -16.16 6.93
C ARG A 121 -25.81 -16.88 6.15
N ALA A 122 -25.84 -16.76 4.82
CA ALA A 122 -26.76 -17.49 3.96
C ALA A 122 -26.54 -19.01 4.03
N ASN A 123 -25.27 -19.45 4.06
CA ASN A 123 -24.92 -20.85 4.23
C ASN A 123 -25.39 -21.41 5.57
N THR A 124 -25.24 -20.66 6.67
CA THR A 124 -25.73 -21.08 8.00
C THR A 124 -27.25 -21.33 7.97
N VAL A 125 -28.01 -20.39 7.38
CA VAL A 125 -29.45 -20.56 7.22
C VAL A 125 -29.82 -21.79 6.35
N SER A 126 -29.03 -22.08 5.33
CA SER A 126 -29.23 -23.27 4.48
C SER A 126 -28.95 -24.57 5.22
N ILE A 127 -27.93 -24.60 6.06
CA ILE A 127 -27.57 -25.73 6.92
C ILE A 127 -28.70 -25.99 7.92
N ASP A 128 -29.26 -24.97 8.56
CA ASP A 128 -30.37 -25.09 9.50
C ASP A 128 -31.59 -25.74 8.82
N LYS A 129 -31.94 -25.26 7.62
CA LYS A 129 -33.04 -25.85 6.81
C LYS A 129 -32.78 -27.31 6.44
N MET A 130 -31.52 -27.65 6.09
CA MET A 130 -31.14 -29.02 5.77
C MET A 130 -31.26 -29.93 7.02
N THR A 131 -30.85 -29.47 8.18
CA THR A 131 -30.99 -30.17 9.45
C THR A 131 -32.47 -30.46 9.75
N GLN A 132 -33.33 -29.46 9.59
CA GLN A 132 -34.77 -29.64 9.80
C GLN A 132 -35.40 -30.62 8.80
N SER A 133 -34.94 -30.63 7.54
CA SER A 133 -35.36 -31.59 6.55
C SER A 133 -34.94 -33.03 6.89
N LEU A 134 -33.73 -33.20 7.43
CA LEU A 134 -33.25 -34.52 7.89
C LEU A 134 -34.06 -35.04 9.07
N GLU A 135 -34.44 -34.17 10.02
CA GLU A 135 -35.33 -34.54 11.13
C GLU A 135 -36.69 -35.02 10.63
N ASN A 136 -37.27 -34.32 9.65
CA ASN A 136 -38.54 -34.72 9.03
C ASN A 136 -38.45 -36.08 8.29
N ILE A 137 -37.32 -36.31 7.57
CA ILE A 137 -37.07 -37.61 6.90
C ILE A 137 -36.91 -38.74 7.96
N SER A 138 -36.26 -38.47 9.07
CA SER A 138 -36.13 -39.44 10.15
C SER A 138 -37.50 -39.84 10.75
N ALA A 139 -38.34 -38.85 11.03
CA ALA A 139 -39.70 -39.10 11.54
C ALA A 139 -40.57 -39.87 10.51
N PHE A 140 -40.43 -39.53 9.24
CA PHE A 140 -41.12 -40.25 8.16
C PHE A 140 -40.66 -41.71 8.06
N ASN A 141 -39.37 -41.98 8.20
CA ASN A 141 -38.83 -43.36 8.22
C ASN A 141 -39.36 -44.17 9.41
N GLU A 142 -39.48 -43.55 10.59
CA GLU A 142 -40.07 -44.25 11.75
C GLU A 142 -41.53 -44.62 11.49
N GLN A 143 -42.31 -43.68 10.88
CA GLN A 143 -43.69 -43.94 10.52
C GLN A 143 -43.82 -45.05 9.44
N LEU A 144 -42.94 -45.07 8.46
CA LEU A 144 -42.86 -46.15 7.45
C LEU A 144 -42.58 -47.51 8.07
N HIS A 145 -41.62 -47.55 9.00
CA HIS A 145 -41.33 -48.78 9.73
C HIS A 145 -42.55 -49.32 10.49
N ALA A 146 -43.23 -48.46 11.26
CA ALA A 146 -44.45 -48.84 11.95
C ALA A 146 -45.56 -49.37 11.00
N SER A 147 -45.75 -48.71 9.82
CA SER A 147 -46.72 -49.16 8.80
C SER A 147 -46.32 -50.50 8.18
N LEU A 148 -45.04 -50.75 7.96
CA LEU A 148 -44.54 -52.05 7.45
C LEU A 148 -44.74 -53.18 8.46
N GLU A 149 -44.57 -52.91 9.77
CA GLU A 149 -44.85 -53.89 10.84
C GLU A 149 -46.37 -54.25 10.86
N GLU A 150 -47.25 -53.24 10.72
CA GLU A 150 -48.69 -53.44 10.68
C GLU A 150 -49.11 -54.26 9.45
N VAL A 151 -48.58 -53.94 8.27
CA VAL A 151 -48.80 -54.71 7.02
C VAL A 151 -48.31 -56.15 7.16
N SER A 152 -47.11 -56.35 7.77
CA SER A 152 -46.57 -57.69 7.98
C SER A 152 -47.42 -58.51 8.95
N ALA A 153 -47.93 -57.92 10.02
CA ALA A 153 -48.85 -58.56 10.95
C ALA A 153 -50.19 -58.93 10.29
N GLY A 154 -50.72 -58.03 9.45
CA GLY A 154 -51.94 -58.27 8.63
C GLY A 154 -51.76 -59.42 7.67
N MET A 155 -50.65 -59.53 6.97
CA MET A 155 -50.31 -60.62 6.09
C MET A 155 -50.22 -61.97 6.83
N CYS A 156 -49.69 -62.01 8.02
CA CYS A 156 -49.60 -63.18 8.85
C CYS A 156 -51.00 -63.69 9.24
N ASN A 157 -51.92 -62.78 9.64
CA ASN A 157 -53.30 -63.10 9.95
C ASN A 157 -54.06 -63.61 8.74
N ILE A 158 -53.88 -63.01 7.54
CA ILE A 158 -54.52 -63.49 6.29
C ILE A 158 -54.03 -64.93 5.92
N SER A 159 -52.73 -65.21 6.16
CA SER A 159 -52.16 -66.51 5.89
C SER A 159 -52.77 -67.61 6.83
N GLU A 160 -52.91 -67.26 8.13
CA GLU A 160 -53.56 -68.17 9.11
C GLU A 160 -55.02 -68.41 8.78
N ASP A 161 -55.78 -67.41 8.33
CA ASP A 161 -57.16 -67.53 8.01
C ASP A 161 -57.38 -68.32 6.67
N ALA A 162 -56.47 -68.16 5.72
CA ALA A 162 -56.47 -68.99 4.48
C ALA A 162 -56.16 -70.45 4.76
N GLU A 163 -55.27 -70.76 5.72
CA GLU A 163 -55.00 -72.15 6.09
C GLU A 163 -56.14 -72.80 6.84
N LYS A 164 -56.85 -72.08 7.70
CA LYS A 164 -58.06 -72.51 8.36
C LYS A 164 -59.28 -72.75 7.38
N ALA A 165 -59.33 -71.99 6.33
CA ALA A 165 -60.40 -72.13 5.31
C ALA A 165 -60.19 -73.31 4.31
N SER A 166 -58.98 -73.83 4.24
CA SER A 166 -58.61 -74.96 3.36
C SER A 166 -58.58 -76.36 4.05
N SER A 167 -58.77 -76.37 5.34
CA SER A 167 -58.92 -77.62 6.15
C SER A 167 -60.37 -77.95 6.45
#